data_8b4803744b816b65298d0442835c0d3e
#
_entry.id   8b4803744b816b65298d0442835c0d3e
#
_cell.length_a   1.000
_cell.length_b   1.000
_cell.length_c   1.000
_cell.angle_alpha   90.00
_cell.angle_beta   90.00
_cell.angle_gamma   90.00
#
_symmetry.space_group_name_H-M   'P 1'
#
loop_
_entity.id
_entity.type
_entity.pdbx_description
1 polymer ?
#
loop_
_entity_poly.entity_id
_entity_poly.type
_entity_poly.pdbx_seq_one_letter_code
_entity_poly.pdbx_strand_id
1 'polypeptide(L)'
;AAEEALKSNGPETRGSIIVMDPNNGDLLALVSKPSFDSNKFISGFSREEIAQLNDSQLNRWINRASGSGNVAYPPGSIFKIISSIAYLEEGLINNPNKEIFNKGFFRNERLYPNYSLDDTAPSGNYNFIRAFKLSCNSYFIHFALTPDGLTDQWRQGKRILIDWGNRFRLGKKTIHPLQVSGYEFQSPLREGSGYFPVVGNEYKTKDQYGKKSRWAAG
;
A
#
# COMPACT_ATOMS: atom_id res chain seq x y z
N ALA A 1 -5.09 -11.68 -21.12
CA ALA A 1 -4.93 -12.33 -19.80
C ALA A 1 -5.23 -11.37 -18.64
N ALA A 2 -4.47 -10.25 -18.45
CA ALA A 2 -4.66 -9.35 -17.31
C ALA A 2 -6.07 -8.69 -17.30
N GLU A 3 -6.56 -8.24 -18.44
CA GLU A 3 -7.93 -7.71 -18.55
C GLU A 3 -8.99 -8.76 -18.25
N GLU A 4 -8.80 -9.98 -18.73
CA GLU A 4 -9.72 -11.09 -18.46
C GLU A 4 -9.73 -11.46 -16.98
N ALA A 5 -8.58 -11.46 -16.33
CA ALA A 5 -8.47 -11.70 -14.89
C ALA A 5 -9.26 -10.66 -14.08
N LEU A 6 -9.27 -9.39 -14.49
CA LEU A 6 -10.10 -8.37 -13.83
C LEU A 6 -11.60 -8.54 -14.14
N LYS A 7 -11.96 -8.91 -15.37
CA LYS A 7 -13.36 -9.14 -15.77
C LYS A 7 -13.98 -10.34 -15.05
N SER A 8 -13.21 -11.35 -14.67
CA SER A 8 -13.72 -12.54 -13.98
C SER A 8 -14.37 -12.20 -12.62
N ASN A 9 -14.05 -11.07 -12.01
CA ASN A 9 -14.65 -10.60 -10.79
C ASN A 9 -15.92 -9.75 -10.98
N GLY A 10 -16.40 -9.65 -12.23
CA GLY A 10 -17.60 -8.90 -12.59
C GLY A 10 -17.33 -7.73 -13.54
N PRO A 11 -18.34 -7.30 -14.31
CA PRO A 11 -18.20 -6.30 -15.37
C PRO A 11 -17.78 -4.92 -14.84
N GLU A 12 -18.14 -4.60 -13.60
CA GLU A 12 -17.87 -3.30 -12.97
C GLU A 12 -16.75 -3.37 -11.92
N THR A 13 -15.93 -4.42 -11.98
CA THR A 13 -14.78 -4.55 -11.07
C THR A 13 -13.87 -3.34 -11.18
N ARG A 14 -13.60 -2.72 -10.03
CA ARG A 14 -12.66 -1.60 -9.91
C ARG A 14 -11.32 -2.12 -9.42
N GLY A 15 -10.30 -2.02 -10.24
CA GLY A 15 -9.00 -2.53 -9.90
C GLY A 15 -7.95 -2.29 -10.98
N SER A 16 -6.75 -2.73 -10.71
CA SER A 16 -5.64 -2.66 -11.67
C SER A 16 -4.74 -3.87 -11.56
N ILE A 17 -4.08 -4.18 -12.66
CA ILE A 17 -3.01 -5.18 -12.71
C ILE A 17 -1.81 -4.55 -13.39
N ILE A 18 -0.65 -4.65 -12.76
CA ILE A 18 0.64 -4.24 -13.29
C ILE A 18 1.51 -5.48 -13.37
N VAL A 19 2.13 -5.70 -14.52
CA VAL A 19 3.15 -6.74 -14.70
C VAL A 19 4.42 -6.05 -15.15
N MET A 20 5.50 -6.27 -14.44
CA MET A 20 6.78 -5.63 -14.68
C MET A 20 7.89 -6.66 -14.72
N ASP A 21 8.85 -6.49 -15.62
CA ASP A 21 10.10 -7.25 -15.61
C ASP A 21 10.98 -6.71 -14.47
N PRO A 22 11.34 -7.53 -13.47
CA PRO A 22 12.13 -7.06 -12.34
C PRO A 22 13.60 -6.79 -12.69
N ASN A 23 14.09 -7.26 -13.84
CA ASN A 23 15.48 -7.10 -14.24
C ASN A 23 15.78 -5.70 -14.81
N ASN A 24 14.81 -5.11 -15.50
CA ASN A 24 14.99 -3.84 -16.20
C ASN A 24 13.91 -2.79 -15.90
N GLY A 25 12.80 -3.21 -15.23
CA GLY A 25 11.69 -2.32 -14.90
C GLY A 25 10.68 -2.11 -16.04
N ASP A 26 10.76 -2.86 -17.13
CA ASP A 26 9.81 -2.75 -18.23
C ASP A 26 8.40 -3.15 -17.80
N LEU A 27 7.42 -2.31 -18.15
CA LEU A 27 6.02 -2.59 -17.92
C LEU A 27 5.47 -3.48 -19.02
N LEU A 28 5.26 -4.76 -18.72
CA LEU A 28 4.70 -5.75 -19.64
C LEU A 28 3.18 -5.67 -19.73
N ALA A 29 2.52 -5.24 -18.64
CA ALA A 29 1.11 -4.92 -18.62
C ALA A 29 0.80 -3.81 -17.63
N LEU A 30 -0.11 -2.92 -18.02
CA LEU A 30 -0.64 -1.84 -17.19
C LEU A 30 -2.14 -1.72 -17.45
N VAL A 31 -2.93 -2.42 -16.65
CA VAL A 31 -4.38 -2.53 -16.82
C VAL A 31 -5.10 -1.81 -15.70
N SER A 32 -6.06 -0.97 -16.04
CA SER A 32 -6.95 -0.28 -15.11
C SER A 32 -8.40 -0.52 -15.51
N LYS A 33 -9.25 -0.91 -14.58
CA LYS A 33 -10.70 -1.12 -14.77
C LYS A 33 -11.52 -0.38 -13.70
N PRO A 34 -12.74 0.07 -14.04
CA PRO A 34 -13.25 0.18 -15.40
C PRO A 34 -12.48 1.22 -16.21
N SER A 35 -12.44 1.06 -17.52
CA SER A 35 -11.77 1.96 -18.45
C SER A 35 -12.71 2.35 -19.59
N PHE A 36 -12.18 3.01 -20.58
CA PHE A 36 -12.88 3.42 -21.80
C PHE A 36 -12.03 3.12 -23.03
N ASP A 37 -12.65 3.11 -24.19
CA ASP A 37 -11.94 3.02 -25.47
C ASP A 37 -11.34 4.37 -25.84
N SER A 38 -10.02 4.49 -25.80
CA SER A 38 -9.30 5.71 -26.13
C SER A 38 -9.42 6.10 -27.63
N ASN A 39 -9.75 5.16 -28.53
CA ASN A 39 -9.98 5.48 -29.95
C ASN A 39 -11.21 6.36 -30.14
N LYS A 40 -12.11 6.38 -29.16
CA LYS A 40 -13.29 7.25 -29.15
C LYS A 40 -12.95 8.75 -29.13
N PHE A 41 -11.74 9.14 -28.75
CA PHE A 41 -11.29 10.53 -28.90
C PHE A 41 -11.16 10.95 -30.41
N ILE A 42 -10.97 9.97 -31.27
CA ILE A 42 -10.89 10.22 -32.72
C ILE A 42 -12.27 10.06 -33.36
N SER A 43 -13.00 8.98 -33.03
CA SER A 43 -14.29 8.65 -33.63
C SER A 43 -15.49 9.36 -33.02
N GLY A 44 -15.32 9.97 -31.84
CA GLY A 44 -16.36 10.60 -31.07
C GLY A 44 -17.02 9.64 -30.06
N PHE A 45 -17.62 10.22 -29.01
CA PHE A 45 -18.39 9.53 -28.00
C PHE A 45 -19.90 9.81 -28.20
N SER A 46 -20.73 8.80 -28.01
CA SER A 46 -22.17 9.01 -27.90
C SER A 46 -22.52 9.73 -26.59
N ARG A 47 -23.77 10.23 -26.45
CA ARG A 47 -24.23 10.85 -25.20
C ARG A 47 -24.26 9.84 -24.04
N GLU A 48 -24.63 8.61 -24.33
CA GLU A 48 -24.66 7.50 -23.37
C GLU A 48 -23.26 7.13 -22.89
N GLU A 49 -22.30 7.07 -23.82
CA GLU A 49 -20.88 6.81 -23.48
C GLU A 49 -20.32 7.94 -22.62
N ILE A 50 -20.61 9.20 -22.91
CA ILE A 50 -20.20 10.35 -22.09
C ILE A 50 -20.82 10.25 -20.68
N ALA A 51 -22.09 9.89 -20.59
CA ALA A 51 -22.74 9.70 -19.28
C ALA A 51 -22.06 8.59 -18.46
N GLN A 52 -21.73 7.47 -19.10
CA GLN A 52 -20.98 6.38 -18.45
C GLN A 52 -19.55 6.78 -18.03
N LEU A 53 -18.87 7.60 -18.83
CA LEU A 53 -17.54 8.12 -18.50
C LEU A 53 -17.59 9.03 -17.28
N ASN A 54 -18.65 9.82 -17.15
CA ASN A 54 -18.85 10.78 -16.06
C ASN A 54 -19.50 10.15 -14.82
N ASP A 55 -19.76 8.85 -14.83
CA ASP A 55 -20.23 8.15 -13.64
C ASP A 55 -19.18 8.24 -12.52
N SER A 56 -19.52 9.00 -11.48
CA SER A 56 -18.63 9.27 -10.35
C SER A 56 -18.35 8.02 -9.51
N GLN A 57 -19.21 7.02 -9.55
CA GLN A 57 -19.02 5.78 -8.82
C GLN A 57 -17.97 4.89 -9.50
N LEU A 58 -18.03 4.77 -10.81
CA LEU A 58 -17.11 3.97 -11.59
C LEU A 58 -15.82 4.71 -11.89
N ASN A 59 -15.90 6.02 -12.09
CA ASN A 59 -14.80 6.93 -12.37
C ASN A 59 -13.81 6.37 -13.39
N ARG A 60 -14.27 6.21 -14.63
CA ARG A 60 -13.53 5.55 -15.73
C ARG A 60 -12.31 6.34 -16.20
N TRP A 61 -12.27 7.65 -15.89
CA TRP A 61 -11.13 8.52 -16.21
C TRP A 61 -9.88 8.22 -15.40
N ILE A 62 -10.02 7.55 -14.26
CA ILE A 62 -8.91 7.27 -13.37
C ILE A 62 -8.11 6.07 -13.85
N ASN A 63 -6.82 6.25 -14.09
CA ASN A 63 -5.90 5.14 -14.22
C ASN A 63 -5.47 4.65 -12.82
N ARG A 64 -6.09 3.56 -12.38
CA ARG A 64 -5.85 2.95 -11.07
C ARG A 64 -4.50 2.29 -10.95
N ALA A 65 -3.90 1.91 -12.08
CA ALA A 65 -2.58 1.29 -12.11
C ALA A 65 -1.46 2.29 -11.83
N SER A 66 -1.59 3.52 -12.35
CA SER A 66 -0.59 4.57 -12.13
C SER A 66 -0.89 5.45 -10.92
N GLY A 67 -2.02 5.26 -10.23
CA GLY A 67 -2.45 6.12 -9.14
C GLY A 67 -2.83 7.54 -9.57
N SER A 68 -3.12 7.77 -10.86
CA SER A 68 -3.56 9.06 -11.35
C SER A 68 -4.88 9.48 -10.70
N GLY A 69 -5.08 10.78 -10.51
CA GLY A 69 -6.28 11.31 -9.87
C GLY A 69 -6.31 11.13 -8.35
N ASN A 70 -5.14 11.05 -7.69
CA ASN A 70 -4.99 10.86 -6.24
C ASN A 70 -5.58 9.54 -5.71
N VAL A 71 -5.64 8.52 -6.55
CA VAL A 71 -6.02 7.17 -6.11
C VAL A 71 -4.82 6.51 -5.48
N ALA A 72 -4.86 6.38 -4.15
CA ALA A 72 -3.90 5.61 -3.40
C ALA A 72 -4.64 4.46 -2.70
N TYR A 73 -4.11 3.26 -2.84
CA TYR A 73 -4.62 2.08 -2.15
C TYR A 73 -3.74 1.81 -0.92
N PRO A 74 -4.35 1.60 0.26
CA PRO A 74 -3.58 1.15 1.41
C PRO A 74 -2.97 -0.22 1.10
N PRO A 75 -1.67 -0.41 1.36
CA PRO A 75 -0.98 -1.66 1.03
C PRO A 75 -1.49 -2.85 1.84
N GLY A 76 -2.10 -2.60 2.99
CA GLY A 76 -2.55 -3.64 3.90
C GLY A 76 -1.39 -4.58 4.28
N SER A 77 -1.67 -5.86 4.36
CA SER A 77 -0.67 -6.87 4.78
C SER A 77 0.49 -7.07 3.81
N ILE A 78 0.46 -6.51 2.60
CA ILE A 78 1.62 -6.52 1.70
C ILE A 78 2.76 -5.70 2.32
N PHE A 79 2.45 -4.67 3.10
CA PHE A 79 3.46 -3.90 3.82
C PHE A 79 4.29 -4.73 4.82
N LYS A 80 3.77 -5.88 5.26
CA LYS A 80 4.51 -6.79 6.15
C LYS A 80 5.79 -7.34 5.53
N ILE A 81 5.92 -7.33 4.21
CA ILE A 81 7.18 -7.66 3.52
C ILE A 81 8.26 -6.64 3.95
N ILE A 82 7.95 -5.36 3.85
CA ILE A 82 8.87 -4.28 4.25
C ILE A 82 9.12 -4.31 5.75
N SER A 83 8.07 -4.51 6.54
CA SER A 83 8.20 -4.62 8.00
C SER A 83 9.08 -5.80 8.41
N SER A 84 8.97 -6.94 7.73
CA SER A 84 9.79 -8.12 7.97
C SER A 84 11.27 -7.84 7.71
N ILE A 85 11.58 -7.26 6.55
CA ILE A 85 12.94 -6.89 6.18
C ILE A 85 13.49 -5.89 7.22
N ALA A 86 12.73 -4.85 7.53
CA ALA A 86 13.13 -3.84 8.49
C ALA A 86 13.44 -4.44 9.88
N TYR A 87 12.57 -5.30 10.40
CA TYR A 87 12.75 -5.87 11.73
C TYR A 87 13.89 -6.89 11.82
N LEU A 88 14.14 -7.63 10.75
CA LEU A 88 15.26 -8.57 10.68
C LEU A 88 16.60 -7.82 10.54
N GLU A 89 16.69 -6.86 9.62
CA GLU A 89 17.92 -6.11 9.36
C GLU A 89 18.32 -5.21 10.53
N GLU A 90 17.35 -4.62 11.21
CA GLU A 90 17.60 -3.77 12.40
C GLU A 90 17.70 -4.60 13.70
N GLY A 91 17.64 -5.92 13.61
CA GLY A 91 17.84 -6.83 14.75
C GLY A 91 16.69 -6.83 15.78
N LEU A 92 15.53 -6.23 15.45
CA LEU A 92 14.35 -6.30 16.33
C LEU A 92 13.83 -7.73 16.45
N ILE A 93 13.89 -8.50 15.36
CA ILE A 93 13.69 -9.95 15.35
C ILE A 93 15.08 -10.61 15.35
N ASN A 94 15.71 -10.68 16.52
CA ASN A 94 17.01 -11.33 16.70
C ASN A 94 16.92 -12.86 16.76
N ASN A 95 15.77 -13.40 17.05
CA ASN A 95 15.47 -14.83 17.02
C ASN A 95 14.12 -15.08 16.34
N PRO A 96 14.12 -15.49 15.05
CA PRO A 96 12.88 -15.76 14.30
C PRO A 96 12.03 -16.90 14.87
N ASN A 97 12.62 -17.77 15.70
CA ASN A 97 11.89 -18.86 16.35
C ASN A 97 11.23 -18.45 17.67
N LYS A 98 11.57 -17.26 18.19
CA LYS A 98 10.92 -16.75 19.41
C LYS A 98 9.42 -16.58 19.18
N GLU A 99 8.65 -17.14 20.08
CA GLU A 99 7.19 -17.05 20.03
C GLU A 99 6.66 -15.83 20.78
N ILE A 100 5.63 -15.20 20.19
CA ILE A 100 4.83 -14.13 20.78
C ILE A 100 3.39 -14.60 20.80
N PHE A 101 2.72 -14.43 21.94
CA PHE A 101 1.33 -14.82 22.06
C PHE A 101 0.40 -13.76 21.45
N ASN A 102 -0.40 -14.18 20.46
CA ASN A 102 -1.49 -13.40 19.91
C ASN A 102 -2.80 -13.74 20.62
N LYS A 103 -3.48 -12.75 21.15
CA LYS A 103 -4.80 -12.91 21.79
C LYS A 103 -5.96 -13.00 20.81
N GLY A 104 -5.72 -12.87 19.50
CA GLY A 104 -6.74 -12.70 18.47
C GLY A 104 -7.13 -11.24 18.23
N PHE A 105 -6.53 -10.33 18.96
CA PHE A 105 -6.69 -8.88 18.79
C PHE A 105 -5.48 -8.14 19.38
N PHE A 106 -5.26 -6.92 18.89
CA PHE A 106 -4.32 -5.99 19.50
C PHE A 106 -5.09 -4.90 20.22
N ARG A 107 -4.70 -4.61 21.47
CA ARG A 107 -5.21 -3.52 22.28
C ARG A 107 -4.08 -2.92 23.11
N ASN A 108 -3.95 -1.62 23.07
CA ASN A 108 -3.03 -0.87 23.89
C ASN A 108 -3.70 0.40 24.41
N GLU A 109 -4.29 0.31 25.59
CA GLU A 109 -5.07 1.37 26.25
C GLU A 109 -4.24 2.64 26.49
N ARG A 110 -2.93 2.50 26.71
CA ARG A 110 -2.05 3.62 26.98
C ARG A 110 -1.80 4.47 25.74
N LEU A 111 -1.54 3.81 24.60
CA LEU A 111 -1.20 4.49 23.35
C LEU A 111 -2.45 4.84 22.54
N TYR A 112 -3.45 4.00 22.61
CA TYR A 112 -4.67 4.08 21.80
C TYR A 112 -5.88 3.76 22.65
N PRO A 113 -6.30 4.65 23.59
CA PRO A 113 -7.50 4.43 24.40
C PRO A 113 -8.71 4.21 23.50
N ASN A 114 -9.53 3.24 23.84
CA ASN A 114 -10.73 2.86 23.09
C ASN A 114 -10.50 2.34 21.67
N TYR A 115 -9.29 1.89 21.33
CA TYR A 115 -9.00 1.27 20.05
C TYR A 115 -8.61 -0.19 20.23
N SER A 116 -9.29 -1.05 19.52
CA SER A 116 -8.93 -2.45 19.34
C SER A 116 -8.87 -2.77 17.86
N LEU A 117 -7.88 -3.56 17.48
CA LEU A 117 -7.74 -4.10 16.14
C LEU A 117 -7.87 -5.61 16.23
N ASP A 118 -8.91 -6.17 15.62
CA ASP A 118 -9.06 -7.61 15.54
C ASP A 118 -7.97 -8.19 14.65
N ASP A 119 -7.40 -9.31 15.07
CA ASP A 119 -6.42 -10.02 14.27
C ASP A 119 -7.10 -11.01 13.35
N THR A 120 -6.65 -11.07 12.12
CA THR A 120 -7.13 -12.09 11.16
C THR A 120 -6.57 -13.47 11.48
N ALA A 121 -5.45 -13.54 12.20
CA ALA A 121 -4.84 -14.77 12.67
C ALA A 121 -5.49 -15.25 13.97
N PRO A 122 -5.74 -16.56 14.13
CA PRO A 122 -6.30 -17.12 15.35
C PRO A 122 -5.45 -16.82 16.59
N SER A 123 -6.06 -16.86 17.78
CA SER A 123 -5.31 -16.79 19.04
C SER A 123 -4.31 -17.93 19.16
N GLY A 124 -3.12 -17.67 19.69
CA GLY A 124 -2.07 -18.66 19.87
C GLY A 124 -0.66 -18.09 19.81
N ASN A 125 0.33 -18.96 19.89
CA ASN A 125 1.74 -18.60 19.81
C ASN A 125 2.22 -18.51 18.36
N TYR A 126 2.96 -17.46 18.05
CA TYR A 126 3.45 -17.13 16.72
C TYR A 126 4.95 -16.83 16.75
N ASN A 127 5.73 -17.63 16.04
CA ASN A 127 7.07 -17.24 15.62
C ASN A 127 6.99 -16.43 14.32
N PHE A 128 8.11 -15.93 13.83
CA PHE A 128 8.16 -15.07 12.65
C PHE A 128 7.50 -15.71 11.40
N ILE A 129 7.89 -16.96 11.10
CA ILE A 129 7.39 -17.66 9.89
C ILE A 129 5.88 -17.88 9.97
N ARG A 130 5.38 -18.34 11.12
CA ARG A 130 3.94 -18.54 11.32
C ARG A 130 3.18 -17.23 11.26
N ALA A 131 3.72 -16.17 11.86
CA ALA A 131 3.11 -14.85 11.85
C ALA A 131 3.03 -14.27 10.43
N PHE A 132 4.08 -14.40 9.64
CA PHE A 132 4.09 -13.97 8.25
C PHE A 132 3.10 -14.78 7.40
N LYS A 133 3.14 -16.11 7.50
CA LYS A 133 2.24 -17.02 6.76
C LYS A 133 0.76 -16.76 7.03
N LEU A 134 0.39 -16.50 8.28
CA LEU A 134 -0.99 -16.27 8.70
C LEU A 134 -1.36 -14.79 8.80
N SER A 135 -0.45 -13.92 8.38
CA SER A 135 -0.68 -12.47 8.38
C SER A 135 -1.06 -11.91 9.77
N CYS A 136 -0.44 -12.40 10.84
CA CYS A 136 -0.76 -12.02 12.23
C CYS A 136 -0.42 -10.55 12.48
N ASN A 137 -1.41 -9.70 12.65
CA ASN A 137 -1.23 -8.27 12.88
C ASN A 137 -0.55 -8.00 14.22
N SER A 138 -0.97 -8.69 15.28
CA SER A 138 -0.43 -8.50 16.64
C SER A 138 1.08 -8.75 16.71
N TYR A 139 1.59 -9.72 15.95
CA TYR A 139 3.02 -9.99 15.89
C TYR A 139 3.81 -8.81 15.31
N PHE A 140 3.37 -8.26 14.19
CA PHE A 140 4.05 -7.13 13.55
C PHE A 140 3.90 -5.83 14.34
N ILE A 141 2.73 -5.61 14.92
CA ILE A 141 2.49 -4.45 15.80
C ILE A 141 3.38 -4.52 17.04
N HIS A 142 3.63 -5.72 17.58
CA HIS A 142 4.54 -5.89 18.70
C HIS A 142 5.90 -5.25 18.41
N PHE A 143 6.52 -5.54 17.29
CA PHE A 143 7.83 -4.97 16.93
C PHE A 143 7.74 -3.49 16.49
N ALA A 144 6.60 -3.04 15.96
CA ALA A 144 6.41 -1.63 15.65
C ALA A 144 6.34 -0.75 16.90
N LEU A 145 5.86 -1.31 18.02
CA LEU A 145 5.58 -0.58 19.25
C LEU A 145 6.54 -0.88 20.39
N THR A 146 7.23 -2.01 20.31
CA THR A 146 8.20 -2.39 21.34
C THR A 146 9.57 -2.63 20.72
N PRO A 147 10.57 -1.87 21.18
CA PRO A 147 11.74 -2.58 21.71
C PRO A 147 11.59 -2.68 23.19
N ASP A 148 11.30 -2.48 24.16
CA ASP A 148 11.37 -2.89 25.58
C ASP A 148 10.36 -2.25 26.54
N GLY A 149 9.18 -1.90 26.05
CA GLY A 149 8.06 -1.55 26.95
C GLY A 149 8.12 -0.20 27.63
N LEU A 150 9.10 0.67 27.37
CA LEU A 150 9.26 1.95 28.04
C LEU A 150 9.72 3.10 27.13
N THR A 151 8.91 4.10 27.07
CA THR A 151 9.07 5.55 26.91
C THR A 151 9.36 6.13 25.53
N ASP A 152 10.52 6.04 24.95
CA ASP A 152 10.81 6.72 23.66
C ASP A 152 11.01 5.78 22.47
N GLN A 153 11.00 4.52 22.73
CA GLN A 153 11.36 3.45 21.82
C GLN A 153 10.23 3.09 20.82
N TRP A 154 8.96 3.34 21.15
CA TRP A 154 7.88 3.23 20.17
C TRP A 154 8.05 4.17 18.97
N ARG A 155 8.75 5.29 19.18
CA ARG A 155 9.18 6.20 18.09
C ARG A 155 10.23 5.52 17.20
N GLN A 156 11.08 4.69 17.77
CA GLN A 156 12.14 3.99 17.03
C GLN A 156 11.57 2.94 16.07
N GLY A 157 10.62 2.11 16.50
CA GLY A 157 10.00 1.12 15.61
C GLY A 157 9.28 1.76 14.41
N LYS A 158 8.53 2.84 14.65
CA LYS A 158 7.90 3.62 13.58
C LYS A 158 8.94 4.29 12.68
N ARG A 159 10.01 4.84 13.25
CA ARG A 159 11.09 5.45 12.49
C ARG A 159 11.77 4.44 11.57
N ILE A 160 12.07 3.26 12.08
CA ILE A 160 12.62 2.15 11.30
C ILE A 160 11.71 1.83 10.11
N LEU A 161 10.40 1.68 10.31
CA LEU A 161 9.46 1.41 9.23
C LEU A 161 9.42 2.54 8.19
N ILE A 162 9.49 3.80 8.63
CA ILE A 162 9.53 4.95 7.73
C ILE A 162 10.84 4.98 6.95
N ASP A 163 11.96 4.74 7.59
CA ASP A 163 13.27 4.75 6.95
C ASP A 163 13.37 3.62 5.91
N TRP A 164 12.90 2.44 6.23
CA TRP A 164 12.86 1.31 5.30
C TRP A 164 11.86 1.53 4.16
N GLY A 165 10.68 2.07 4.45
CA GLY A 165 9.73 2.46 3.41
C GLY A 165 10.32 3.49 2.44
N ASN A 166 11.09 4.46 2.93
CA ASN A 166 11.82 5.40 2.09
C ASN A 166 12.91 4.74 1.23
N ARG A 167 13.61 3.71 1.75
CA ARG A 167 14.55 2.91 0.96
C ARG A 167 13.85 2.19 -0.20
N PHE A 168 12.63 1.68 0.03
CA PHE A 168 11.76 1.14 -1.02
C PHE A 168 11.07 2.20 -1.87
N ARG A 169 11.42 3.49 -1.71
CA ARG A 169 10.89 4.64 -2.46
C ARG A 169 9.37 4.82 -2.33
N LEU A 170 8.76 4.31 -1.27
CA LEU A 170 7.35 4.55 -0.99
C LEU A 170 7.08 6.06 -0.83
N GLY A 171 5.93 6.52 -1.33
CA GLY A 171 5.58 7.93 -1.32
C GLY A 171 6.33 8.80 -2.34
N LYS A 172 7.11 8.19 -3.23
CA LYS A 172 7.85 8.88 -4.30
C LYS A 172 7.37 8.41 -5.66
N LYS A 173 7.38 9.30 -6.62
CA LYS A 173 7.17 8.93 -8.03
C LYS A 173 8.36 8.11 -8.53
N THR A 174 8.07 7.03 -9.22
CA THR A 174 9.08 6.08 -9.71
C THR A 174 9.15 6.02 -11.23
N ILE A 175 8.08 6.43 -11.92
CA ILE A 175 8.07 6.49 -13.37
C ILE A 175 8.90 7.69 -13.81
N HIS A 176 10.05 7.40 -14.40
CA HIS A 176 10.86 8.41 -15.07
C HIS A 176 10.28 8.70 -16.45
N PRO A 177 10.46 9.93 -16.98
CA PRO A 177 10.16 10.22 -18.38
C PRO A 177 10.89 9.20 -19.27
N LEU A 178 10.15 8.59 -20.19
CA LEU A 178 10.74 7.69 -21.18
C LEU A 178 11.76 8.48 -22.01
N GLN A 179 13.03 8.15 -21.88
CA GLN A 179 14.06 8.63 -22.77
C GLN A 179 14.08 7.74 -24.02
N VAL A 180 13.53 8.21 -25.10
CA VAL A 180 13.66 7.56 -26.40
C VAL A 180 14.55 8.44 -27.28
N SER A 181 15.77 7.99 -27.57
CA SER A 181 16.67 8.57 -28.59
C SER A 181 16.84 10.09 -28.51
N GLY A 182 17.12 10.64 -27.33
CA GLY A 182 17.40 12.08 -27.17
C GLY A 182 16.18 12.99 -27.03
N TYR A 183 14.98 12.44 -27.02
CA TYR A 183 13.75 13.18 -26.70
C TYR A 183 13.25 12.79 -25.32
N GLU A 184 13.10 13.78 -24.44
CA GLU A 184 12.36 13.61 -23.20
C GLU A 184 10.86 13.59 -23.52
N PHE A 185 10.26 12.41 -23.57
CA PHE A 185 8.80 12.31 -23.52
C PHE A 185 8.39 12.44 -22.07
N GLN A 186 7.66 13.49 -21.74
CA GLN A 186 6.90 13.49 -20.49
C GLN A 186 5.90 12.34 -20.60
N SER A 187 6.04 11.34 -19.72
CA SER A 187 5.09 10.23 -19.68
C SER A 187 3.66 10.79 -19.60
N PRO A 188 2.76 10.43 -20.52
CA PRO A 188 1.36 10.82 -20.42
C PRO A 188 0.68 10.20 -19.18
N LEU A 189 1.34 9.22 -18.55
CA LEU A 189 0.88 8.60 -17.34
C LEU A 189 1.22 9.52 -16.14
N ARG A 190 0.18 10.12 -15.56
CA ARG A 190 0.32 10.82 -14.30
C ARG A 190 0.41 9.80 -13.18
N GLU A 191 1.61 9.63 -12.64
CA GLU A 191 1.83 8.80 -11.47
C GLU A 191 1.43 9.54 -10.20
N GLY A 192 0.62 8.88 -9.36
CA GLY A 192 0.40 9.33 -7.99
C GLY A 192 1.59 8.95 -7.11
N SER A 193 2.14 9.91 -6.37
CA SER A 193 3.26 9.63 -5.46
C SER A 193 2.88 8.75 -4.27
N GLY A 194 1.59 8.51 -4.04
CA GLY A 194 1.12 7.91 -2.82
C GLY A 194 1.36 8.82 -1.60
N TYR A 195 0.87 8.37 -0.44
CA TYR A 195 1.14 9.03 0.83
C TYR A 195 2.00 8.11 1.70
N PHE A 196 3.17 8.60 2.08
CA PHE A 196 4.04 7.91 3.02
C PHE A 196 4.49 8.90 4.11
N PRO A 197 4.40 8.57 5.40
CA PRO A 197 4.73 9.50 6.46
C PRO A 197 6.19 9.92 6.46
N VAL A 198 6.42 11.13 6.95
CA VAL A 198 7.76 11.68 7.20
C VAL A 198 8.01 11.64 8.70
N VAL A 199 9.23 11.34 9.08
CA VAL A 199 9.66 11.36 10.49
C VAL A 199 9.39 12.75 11.09
N GLY A 200 8.73 12.79 12.24
CA GLY A 200 8.38 14.03 12.95
C GLY A 200 7.00 14.60 12.63
N ASN A 201 6.37 14.15 11.54
CA ASN A 201 5.02 14.60 11.14
C ASN A 201 3.94 13.54 11.32
N GLU A 202 4.29 12.37 11.81
CA GLU A 202 3.42 11.21 11.95
C GLU A 202 2.20 11.43 12.86
N TYR A 203 2.24 12.51 13.65
CA TYR A 203 1.12 12.91 14.52
C TYR A 203 0.31 14.09 13.99
N LYS A 204 0.84 14.83 13.03
CA LYS A 204 0.23 16.06 12.54
C LYS A 204 -0.58 15.87 11.28
N THR A 205 -0.39 14.76 10.60
CA THR A 205 -1.09 14.51 9.36
C THR A 205 -2.45 13.89 9.63
N LYS A 206 -3.47 14.64 9.26
CA LYS A 206 -4.79 14.06 9.01
C LYS A 206 -4.70 13.32 7.67
N ASP A 207 -5.28 12.12 7.59
CA ASP A 207 -5.49 11.48 6.30
C ASP A 207 -6.35 12.40 5.40
N GLN A 208 -6.48 12.05 4.14
CA GLN A 208 -7.29 12.81 3.18
C GLN A 208 -8.77 12.96 3.59
N TYR A 209 -9.21 12.23 4.62
CA TYR A 209 -10.56 12.28 5.20
C TYR A 209 -10.58 13.04 6.54
N GLY A 210 -9.50 13.71 6.92
CA GLY A 210 -9.41 14.48 8.15
C GLY A 210 -9.24 13.67 9.44
N LYS A 211 -9.04 12.36 9.35
CA LYS A 211 -8.78 11.48 10.51
C LYS A 211 -7.29 11.38 10.78
N LYS A 212 -6.91 11.33 12.06
CA LYS A 212 -5.52 11.07 12.44
C LYS A 212 -5.09 9.72 11.87
N SER A 213 -4.02 9.69 11.07
CA SER A 213 -3.53 8.45 10.47
C SER A 213 -3.17 7.43 11.55
N ARG A 214 -3.81 6.28 11.53
CA ARG A 214 -3.58 5.17 12.47
C ARG A 214 -2.55 4.22 11.90
N TRP A 215 -1.33 4.50 12.16
CA TRP A 215 -0.17 3.93 11.51
C TRP A 215 0.45 2.75 12.25
N ALA A 216 -0.25 1.91 12.90
CA ALA A 216 0.39 0.84 13.67
C ALA A 216 0.28 -0.55 13.03
N ALA A 217 -0.60 -0.76 12.08
CA ALA A 217 -0.90 -2.11 11.58
C ALA A 217 -0.40 -2.43 10.18
N GLY A 218 0.27 -1.51 9.51
CA GLY A 218 0.78 -1.71 8.13
C GLY A 218 -0.29 -1.55 7.09
#